data_501014eed80bd755ef26c46455ca84dc
#
_entry.id   501014eed80bd755ef26c46455ca84dc
#
_cell.length_a   1.000
_cell.length_b   1.000
_cell.length_c   1.000
_cell.angle_alpha   90.00
_cell.angle_beta   90.00
_cell.angle_gamma   90.00
#
_symmetry.space_group_name_H-M   'P 1'
#
loop_
_entity.id
_entity.type
_entity.pdbx_description
1 polymer ?
#
loop_
_entity_poly.entity_id
_entity_poly.type
_entity_poly.pdbx_seq_one_letter_code
_entity_poly.pdbx_strand_id
1 'polypeptide(L)'
;VLAVSATPIPRTLSMALSTIQEISIITTPPKGRKSIHTEIVKDDWNHIAKAIQFEINRGGQVFFLHNKIQNMGFIEEKLGQLVPGLRIVSAHGQMNSDKLDGIMDDFYHKKYDLLISTTIIENGLDLPNVNTIIVNNAHRFGLSQLYQLRGRVGRSDRQSFCYLLYQGQDLKALEQEDEKSNKRKRNKKYLERLNSLVENQDLGAGFRIASKDLEIRGAGNLLGEQQSGHIAAIGYALYVELLAQEVEKIREVMNPSYKPLL
;
A
#
# COMPACT_ATOMS: atom_id res chain seq x y z
N VAL A 1 19.75 -15.27 10.73
CA VAL A 1 19.33 -13.87 10.59
C VAL A 1 17.80 -13.82 10.59
N LEU A 2 17.20 -13.04 11.49
CA LEU A 2 15.76 -12.81 11.53
C LEU A 2 15.43 -11.57 10.69
N ALA A 3 14.53 -11.71 9.71
CA ALA A 3 13.98 -10.61 8.93
C ALA A 3 12.50 -10.43 9.29
N VAL A 4 12.10 -9.22 9.65
CA VAL A 4 10.71 -8.89 10.01
C VAL A 4 10.15 -7.92 8.97
N SER A 5 8.92 -8.17 8.51
CA SER A 5 8.22 -7.31 7.55
C SER A 5 6.73 -7.27 7.82
N ALA A 6 6.12 -6.10 7.70
CA ALA A 6 4.66 -5.95 7.74
C ALA A 6 3.99 -6.45 6.44
N THR A 7 4.72 -6.37 5.34
CA THR A 7 4.34 -6.89 4.02
C THR A 7 5.55 -7.60 3.46
N PRO A 8 5.58 -8.94 3.44
CA PRO A 8 6.70 -9.64 2.80
C PRO A 8 6.80 -9.16 1.35
N ILE A 9 8.02 -8.81 0.93
CA ILE A 9 8.24 -8.51 -0.49
C ILE A 9 7.98 -9.78 -1.30
N PRO A 10 7.49 -9.67 -2.53
CA PRO A 10 7.16 -10.83 -3.37
C PRO A 10 8.28 -11.87 -3.46
N ARG A 11 9.54 -11.43 -3.54
CA ARG A 11 10.71 -12.33 -3.56
C ARG A 11 10.85 -13.13 -2.27
N THR A 12 10.76 -12.48 -1.11
CA THR A 12 10.86 -13.17 0.20
C THR A 12 9.71 -14.16 0.38
N LEU A 13 8.50 -13.79 -0.04
CA LEU A 13 7.35 -14.66 0.00
C LEU A 13 7.55 -15.88 -0.89
N SER A 14 8.06 -15.70 -2.12
CA SER A 14 8.38 -16.81 -3.02
C SER A 14 9.43 -17.75 -2.45
N MET A 15 10.49 -17.20 -1.84
CA MET A 15 11.54 -17.99 -1.18
C MET A 15 11.02 -18.80 0.02
N ALA A 16 10.06 -18.24 0.76
CA ALA A 16 9.41 -18.94 1.87
C ALA A 16 8.46 -20.04 1.39
N LEU A 17 7.66 -19.77 0.37
CA LEU A 17 6.74 -20.75 -0.24
C LEU A 17 7.48 -21.90 -0.92
N SER A 18 8.70 -21.67 -1.40
CA SER A 18 9.56 -22.72 -1.97
C SER A 18 10.42 -23.45 -0.93
N THR A 19 10.09 -23.34 0.35
CA THR A 19 10.82 -23.98 1.47
C THR A 19 12.29 -23.58 1.61
N ILE A 20 12.73 -22.55 0.91
CA ILE A 20 14.11 -22.02 1.00
C ILE A 20 14.33 -21.29 2.33
N GLN A 21 13.27 -20.65 2.86
CA GLN A 21 13.28 -19.94 4.14
C GLN A 21 12.05 -20.31 4.97
N GLU A 22 12.26 -20.49 6.26
CA GLU A 22 11.15 -20.61 7.21
C GLU A 22 10.44 -19.28 7.40
N ILE A 23 9.11 -19.31 7.49
CA ILE A 23 8.27 -18.14 7.71
C ILE A 23 7.34 -18.37 8.90
N SER A 24 7.28 -17.39 9.79
CA SER A 24 6.29 -17.34 10.87
C SER A 24 5.36 -16.15 10.65
N ILE A 25 4.05 -16.38 10.68
CA ILE A 25 3.04 -15.36 10.42
C ILE A 25 2.37 -14.98 11.73
N ILE A 26 2.44 -13.69 12.10
CA ILE A 26 1.73 -13.15 13.27
C ILE A 26 0.36 -12.67 12.76
N THR A 27 -0.70 -13.40 13.12
CA THR A 27 -2.07 -13.13 12.66
C THR A 27 -2.96 -12.47 13.70
N THR A 28 -2.60 -12.54 14.99
CA THR A 28 -3.41 -11.99 16.07
C THR A 28 -3.21 -10.47 16.17
N PRO A 29 -4.24 -9.67 15.91
CA PRO A 29 -4.13 -8.21 16.01
C PRO A 29 -4.08 -7.77 17.47
N PRO A 30 -3.51 -6.59 17.79
CA PRO A 30 -3.60 -5.99 19.12
C PRO A 30 -5.05 -5.76 19.54
N LYS A 31 -5.32 -5.91 20.85
CA LYS A 31 -6.66 -5.66 21.41
C LYS A 31 -7.11 -4.22 21.14
N GLY A 32 -8.38 -4.04 20.78
CA GLY A 32 -9.01 -2.73 20.56
C GLY A 32 -8.74 -2.11 19.18
N ARG A 33 -7.85 -2.65 18.38
CA ARG A 33 -7.59 -2.14 17.01
C ARG A 33 -8.73 -2.50 16.08
N LYS A 34 -9.27 -1.48 15.38
CA LYS A 34 -10.32 -1.67 14.37
C LYS A 34 -9.71 -1.80 12.97
N SER A 35 -10.40 -2.51 12.08
CA SER A 35 -10.06 -2.52 10.66
C SER A 35 -10.21 -1.12 10.06
N ILE A 36 -9.36 -0.79 9.09
CA ILE A 36 -9.38 0.51 8.43
C ILE A 36 -10.35 0.44 7.26
N HIS A 37 -11.45 1.22 7.35
CA HIS A 37 -12.40 1.32 6.25
C HIS A 37 -11.71 1.90 5.03
N THR A 38 -11.66 1.13 3.94
CA THR A 38 -10.95 1.51 2.72
C THR A 38 -11.93 1.69 1.58
N GLU A 39 -11.86 2.83 0.91
CA GLU A 39 -12.76 3.21 -0.19
C GLU A 39 -11.95 3.71 -1.40
N ILE A 40 -12.40 3.33 -2.61
CA ILE A 40 -11.87 3.85 -3.87
C ILE A 40 -12.75 5.01 -4.31
N VAL A 41 -12.16 6.20 -4.45
CA VAL A 41 -12.86 7.44 -4.80
C VAL A 41 -12.45 7.90 -6.20
N LYS A 42 -13.44 8.04 -7.09
CA LYS A 42 -13.22 8.48 -8.46
C LYS A 42 -13.28 10.00 -8.53
N ASP A 43 -12.12 10.67 -8.50
CA ASP A 43 -11.94 12.13 -8.71
C ASP A 43 -13.04 13.03 -8.10
N ASP A 44 -13.62 12.56 -6.99
CA ASP A 44 -14.67 13.27 -6.27
C ASP A 44 -14.08 14.05 -5.09
N TRP A 45 -13.68 15.28 -5.38
CA TRP A 45 -13.11 16.18 -4.38
C TRP A 45 -14.13 16.66 -3.33
N ASN A 46 -15.43 16.67 -3.67
CA ASN A 46 -16.47 17.00 -2.70
C ASN A 46 -16.63 15.87 -1.67
N HIS A 47 -16.54 14.62 -2.11
CA HIS A 47 -16.51 13.47 -1.20
C HIS A 47 -15.29 13.54 -0.27
N ILE A 48 -14.11 13.84 -0.82
CA ILE A 48 -12.87 14.02 -0.04
C ILE A 48 -12.99 15.17 0.95
N ALA A 49 -13.57 16.31 0.56
CA ALA A 49 -13.79 17.44 1.47
C ALA A 49 -14.71 17.05 2.65
N LYS A 50 -15.78 16.29 2.39
CA LYS A 50 -16.66 15.76 3.45
C LYS A 50 -15.93 14.81 4.39
N ALA A 51 -15.07 13.93 3.84
CA ALA A 51 -14.26 13.01 4.64
C ALA A 51 -13.27 13.77 5.55
N ILE A 52 -12.62 14.81 5.04
CA ILE A 52 -11.74 15.69 5.82
C ILE A 52 -12.54 16.39 6.92
N GLN A 53 -13.66 17.03 6.58
CA GLN A 53 -14.49 17.72 7.55
C GLN A 53 -15.02 16.79 8.64
N PHE A 54 -15.41 15.57 8.29
CA PHE A 54 -15.84 14.55 9.25
C PHE A 54 -14.70 14.23 10.25
N GLU A 55 -13.47 14.04 9.75
CA GLU A 55 -12.32 13.74 10.61
C GLU A 55 -12.01 14.88 11.58
N ILE A 56 -12.03 16.12 11.08
CA ILE A 56 -11.73 17.31 11.90
C ILE A 56 -12.82 17.53 12.95
N ASN A 57 -14.10 17.38 12.60
CA ASN A 57 -15.22 17.55 13.51
C ASN A 57 -15.16 16.59 14.71
N ARG A 58 -14.56 15.43 14.54
CA ARG A 58 -14.34 14.48 15.65
C ARG A 58 -12.98 14.65 16.37
N GLY A 59 -12.23 15.74 16.07
CA GLY A 59 -10.96 16.10 16.69
C GLY A 59 -9.76 15.26 16.23
N GLY A 60 -9.88 14.57 15.07
CA GLY A 60 -8.78 13.85 14.43
C GLY A 60 -7.99 14.73 13.46
N GLN A 61 -6.99 14.12 12.81
CA GLN A 61 -6.15 14.75 11.79
C GLN A 61 -6.10 13.87 10.55
N VAL A 62 -5.70 14.47 9.42
CA VAL A 62 -5.71 13.83 8.10
C VAL A 62 -4.32 13.82 7.49
N PHE A 63 -3.90 12.67 6.96
CA PHE A 63 -2.81 12.58 5.99
C PHE A 63 -3.36 12.67 4.57
N PHE A 64 -2.76 13.53 3.75
CA PHE A 64 -3.01 13.60 2.32
C PHE A 64 -1.73 13.31 1.55
N LEU A 65 -1.65 12.15 0.94
CA LEU A 65 -0.49 11.73 0.17
C LEU A 65 -0.56 12.22 -1.27
N HIS A 66 0.51 12.89 -1.73
CA HIS A 66 0.64 13.34 -3.11
C HIS A 66 2.07 13.24 -3.61
N ASN A 67 2.31 12.51 -4.72
CA ASN A 67 3.66 12.17 -5.18
C ASN A 67 4.40 13.27 -5.95
N LYS A 68 3.75 14.40 -6.26
CA LYS A 68 4.36 15.46 -7.06
C LYS A 68 4.49 16.74 -6.26
N ILE A 69 5.70 17.06 -5.81
CA ILE A 69 6.00 18.27 -5.05
C ILE A 69 5.49 19.53 -5.74
N GLN A 70 5.69 19.62 -7.07
CA GLN A 70 5.29 20.77 -7.89
C GLN A 70 3.80 21.12 -7.81
N ASN A 71 2.94 20.13 -7.52
CA ASN A 71 1.49 20.31 -7.50
C ASN A 71 0.92 20.41 -6.08
N MET A 72 1.76 20.36 -5.03
CA MET A 72 1.28 20.37 -3.64
C MET A 72 0.56 21.69 -3.31
N GLY A 73 1.11 22.82 -3.74
CA GLY A 73 0.46 24.13 -3.54
C GLY A 73 -0.92 24.22 -4.19
N PHE A 74 -1.11 23.67 -5.38
CA PHE A 74 -2.43 23.61 -6.03
C PHE A 74 -3.42 22.79 -5.23
N ILE A 75 -2.97 21.65 -4.64
CA ILE A 75 -3.84 20.81 -3.82
C ILE A 75 -4.18 21.49 -2.50
N GLU A 76 -3.21 22.18 -1.90
CA GLU A 76 -3.41 22.97 -0.68
C GLU A 76 -4.48 24.06 -0.90
N GLU A 77 -4.34 24.85 -1.97
CA GLU A 77 -5.32 25.86 -2.35
C GLU A 77 -6.71 25.26 -2.59
N LYS A 78 -6.79 24.18 -3.37
CA LYS A 78 -8.04 23.48 -3.67
C LYS A 78 -8.74 22.95 -2.42
N LEU A 79 -7.99 22.33 -1.50
CA LEU A 79 -8.55 21.82 -0.25
C LEU A 79 -8.97 22.97 0.69
N GLY A 80 -8.21 24.06 0.75
CA GLY A 80 -8.56 25.25 1.51
C GLY A 80 -9.85 25.93 1.02
N GLN A 81 -10.09 25.92 -0.30
CA GLN A 81 -11.35 26.41 -0.89
C GLN A 81 -12.54 25.49 -0.57
N LEU A 82 -12.34 24.16 -0.60
CA LEU A 82 -13.40 23.18 -0.35
C LEU A 82 -13.75 23.03 1.14
N VAL A 83 -12.78 23.25 2.01
CA VAL A 83 -12.95 23.14 3.47
C VAL A 83 -12.45 24.45 4.12
N PRO A 84 -13.29 25.48 4.21
CA PRO A 84 -12.89 26.78 4.81
C PRO A 84 -12.43 26.62 6.27
N GLY A 85 -11.32 27.28 6.61
CA GLY A 85 -10.74 27.21 7.94
C GLY A 85 -9.83 26.00 8.20
N LEU A 86 -9.60 25.15 7.21
CA LEU A 86 -8.70 24.01 7.30
C LEU A 86 -7.24 24.49 7.47
N ARG A 87 -6.60 24.07 8.56
CA ARG A 87 -5.18 24.37 8.82
C ARG A 87 -4.33 23.30 8.13
N ILE A 88 -3.74 23.68 6.99
CA ILE A 88 -2.97 22.78 6.13
C ILE A 88 -1.48 23.05 6.29
N VAL A 89 -0.67 22.02 6.25
CA VAL A 89 0.78 22.11 6.08
C VAL A 89 1.26 21.10 5.06
N SER A 90 2.31 21.45 4.32
CA SER A 90 2.92 20.60 3.31
C SER A 90 4.34 20.19 3.72
N ALA A 91 4.70 18.92 3.53
CA ALA A 91 6.03 18.36 3.81
C ALA A 91 6.51 17.42 2.70
N HIS A 92 7.77 17.52 2.32
CA HIS A 92 8.37 16.67 1.28
C HIS A 92 9.86 16.42 1.51
N GLY A 93 10.40 15.33 0.96
CA GLY A 93 11.78 14.86 1.18
C GLY A 93 12.90 15.76 0.67
N GLN A 94 12.59 16.85 -0.05
CA GLN A 94 13.57 17.85 -0.47
C GLN A 94 13.70 19.01 0.54
N MET A 95 12.88 18.99 1.62
CA MET A 95 13.02 19.97 2.69
C MET A 95 14.24 19.65 3.55
N ASN A 96 14.82 20.67 4.16
CA ASN A 96 15.83 20.52 5.18
C ASN A 96 15.24 19.72 6.37
N SER A 97 16.07 18.87 7.00
CA SER A 97 15.70 18.03 8.14
C SER A 97 15.05 18.85 9.27
N ASP A 98 15.68 19.95 9.69
CA ASP A 98 15.19 20.78 10.79
C ASP A 98 13.80 21.36 10.51
N LYS A 99 13.55 21.79 9.26
CA LYS A 99 12.23 22.28 8.83
C LYS A 99 11.20 21.16 8.83
N LEU A 100 11.59 19.98 8.36
CA LEU A 100 10.71 18.83 8.34
C LEU A 100 10.33 18.40 9.76
N ASP A 101 11.31 18.33 10.66
CA ASP A 101 11.09 17.96 12.06
C ASP A 101 10.19 18.98 12.76
N GLY A 102 10.40 20.30 12.51
CA GLY A 102 9.51 21.33 13.01
C GLY A 102 8.08 21.22 12.53
N ILE A 103 7.85 20.92 11.24
CA ILE A 103 6.51 20.68 10.69
C ILE A 103 5.87 19.47 11.34
N MET A 104 6.62 18.38 11.53
CA MET A 104 6.09 17.16 12.12
C MET A 104 5.75 17.34 13.60
N ASP A 105 6.56 18.10 14.35
CA ASP A 105 6.27 18.47 15.74
C ASP A 105 5.00 19.33 15.83
N ASP A 106 4.88 20.36 15.01
CA ASP A 106 3.70 21.21 14.93
C ASP A 106 2.44 20.41 14.56
N PHE A 107 2.56 19.46 13.66
CA PHE A 107 1.46 18.59 13.29
C PHE A 107 1.09 17.62 14.43
N TYR A 108 2.06 17.05 15.11
CA TYR A 108 1.86 16.22 16.31
C TYR A 108 1.09 16.99 17.40
N HIS A 109 1.44 18.26 17.63
CA HIS A 109 0.79 19.14 18.59
C HIS A 109 -0.54 19.75 18.09
N LYS A 110 -1.09 19.24 16.99
CA LYS A 110 -2.39 19.67 16.40
C LYS A 110 -2.44 21.15 16.00
N LYS A 111 -1.32 21.78 15.67
CA LYS A 111 -1.33 23.11 15.07
C LYS A 111 -1.93 23.10 13.66
N TYR A 112 -1.89 21.95 13.00
CA TYR A 112 -2.46 21.68 11.68
C TYR A 112 -3.44 20.53 11.71
N ASP A 113 -4.46 20.59 10.87
CA ASP A 113 -5.52 19.60 10.75
C ASP A 113 -5.19 18.56 9.67
N LEU A 114 -4.49 19.01 8.62
CA LEU A 114 -4.15 18.21 7.46
C LEU A 114 -2.67 18.39 7.09
N LEU A 115 -1.98 17.27 6.90
CA LEU A 115 -0.62 17.22 6.37
C LEU A 115 -0.65 16.68 4.94
N ILE A 116 -0.28 17.54 3.96
CA ILE A 116 0.01 17.09 2.60
C ILE A 116 1.46 16.64 2.55
N SER A 117 1.72 15.40 2.14
CA SER A 117 3.09 14.91 2.07
C SER A 117 3.35 13.99 0.87
N THR A 118 4.62 13.88 0.52
CA THR A 118 5.11 12.77 -0.32
C THR A 118 5.24 11.50 0.51
N THR A 119 5.91 10.46 0.01
CA THR A 119 6.11 9.17 0.69
C THR A 119 6.92 9.21 2.00
N ILE A 120 7.27 10.40 2.51
CA ILE A 120 8.01 10.57 3.77
C ILE A 120 7.31 9.90 4.96
N ILE A 121 5.98 9.80 4.91
CA ILE A 121 5.17 9.14 5.96
C ILE A 121 5.51 7.65 6.11
N GLU A 122 6.23 7.04 5.16
CA GLU A 122 6.68 5.65 5.26
C GLU A 122 7.69 5.43 6.41
N ASN A 123 8.34 6.46 6.91
CA ASN A 123 9.42 6.40 7.89
C ASN A 123 8.95 6.36 9.37
N GLY A 124 7.96 5.51 9.69
CA GLY A 124 7.78 5.05 11.07
C GLY A 124 7.18 6.04 12.09
N LEU A 125 6.65 7.18 11.66
CA LEU A 125 6.01 8.16 12.55
C LEU A 125 4.77 7.57 13.23
N ASP A 126 4.71 7.68 14.55
CA ASP A 126 3.54 7.31 15.35
C ASP A 126 2.71 8.54 15.68
N LEU A 127 1.60 8.70 14.96
CA LEU A 127 0.68 9.83 15.08
C LEU A 127 -0.72 9.34 15.42
N PRO A 128 -1.04 9.14 16.71
CA PRO A 128 -2.27 8.48 17.16
C PRO A 128 -3.55 9.27 16.81
N ASN A 129 -3.44 10.57 16.55
CA ASN A 129 -4.57 11.41 16.18
C ASN A 129 -4.92 11.36 14.69
N VAL A 130 -4.05 10.79 13.84
CA VAL A 130 -4.30 10.66 12.41
C VAL A 130 -5.09 9.39 12.15
N ASN A 131 -6.40 9.55 11.92
CA ASN A 131 -7.28 8.41 11.67
C ASN A 131 -7.80 8.37 10.23
N THR A 132 -7.49 9.35 9.42
CA THR A 132 -7.85 9.37 7.99
C THR A 132 -6.62 9.58 7.12
N ILE A 133 -6.45 8.72 6.11
CA ILE A 133 -5.44 8.87 5.06
C ILE A 133 -6.11 8.94 3.69
N ILE A 134 -5.70 9.90 2.89
CA ILE A 134 -6.14 10.09 1.51
C ILE A 134 -4.93 9.91 0.61
N VAL A 135 -4.98 8.97 -0.31
CA VAL A 135 -3.89 8.69 -1.26
C VAL A 135 -4.30 9.19 -2.63
N ASN A 136 -3.77 10.34 -3.02
CA ASN A 136 -4.05 10.91 -4.34
C ASN A 136 -3.28 10.18 -5.44
N ASN A 137 -3.95 9.93 -6.57
CA ASN A 137 -3.43 9.13 -7.66
C ASN A 137 -2.99 7.72 -7.20
N ALA A 138 -3.82 7.06 -6.40
CA ALA A 138 -3.53 5.77 -5.78
C ALA A 138 -3.11 4.68 -6.78
N HIS A 139 -3.58 4.75 -8.03
CA HIS A 139 -3.21 3.84 -9.11
C HIS A 139 -1.70 3.84 -9.46
N ARG A 140 -0.96 4.87 -9.04
CA ARG A 140 0.49 5.00 -9.27
C ARG A 140 1.35 4.30 -8.24
N PHE A 141 0.73 3.83 -7.14
CA PHE A 141 1.42 3.12 -6.07
C PHE A 141 1.36 1.61 -6.27
N GLY A 142 2.36 0.91 -5.75
CA GLY A 142 2.34 -0.55 -5.65
C GLY A 142 1.37 -1.03 -4.55
N LEU A 143 0.85 -2.26 -4.69
CA LEU A 143 -0.10 -2.81 -3.74
C LEU A 143 0.48 -2.90 -2.32
N SER A 144 1.70 -3.40 -2.17
CA SER A 144 2.40 -3.47 -0.89
C SER A 144 2.62 -2.09 -0.28
N GLN A 145 2.95 -1.09 -1.11
CA GLN A 145 3.14 0.29 -0.66
C GLN A 145 1.83 0.90 -0.15
N LEU A 146 0.73 0.74 -0.89
CA LEU A 146 -0.60 1.18 -0.46
C LEU A 146 -1.02 0.51 0.85
N TYR A 147 -0.72 -0.78 1.03
CA TYR A 147 -1.00 -1.48 2.27
C TYR A 147 -0.20 -0.89 3.45
N GLN A 148 1.08 -0.59 3.28
CA GLN A 148 1.90 0.06 4.30
C GLN A 148 1.41 1.47 4.64
N LEU A 149 1.04 2.25 3.63
CA LEU A 149 0.46 3.60 3.79
C LEU A 149 -0.87 3.54 4.54
N ARG A 150 -1.76 2.63 4.19
CA ARG A 150 -3.00 2.38 4.93
C ARG A 150 -2.72 2.07 6.40
N GLY A 151 -1.70 1.29 6.68
CA GLY A 151 -1.29 0.94 8.04
C GLY A 151 -0.70 2.09 8.86
N ARG A 152 -0.51 3.29 8.29
CA ARG A 152 -0.07 4.49 9.01
C ARG A 152 -1.17 5.13 9.84
N VAL A 153 -2.42 4.82 9.56
CA VAL A 153 -3.58 5.20 10.37
C VAL A 153 -4.14 4.00 11.14
N GLY A 154 -5.10 4.22 12.03
CA GLY A 154 -5.73 3.13 12.78
C GLY A 154 -4.89 2.65 13.96
N ARG A 155 -4.22 3.55 14.66
CA ARG A 155 -3.42 3.26 15.86
C ARG A 155 -4.15 3.59 17.15
N SER A 156 -5.41 4.02 17.06
CA SER A 156 -6.31 4.31 18.18
C SER A 156 -7.52 3.39 18.13
N ASP A 157 -8.38 3.47 19.13
CA ASP A 157 -9.68 2.81 19.21
C ASP A 157 -10.76 3.41 18.30
N ARG A 158 -10.44 4.56 17.66
CA ARG A 158 -11.34 5.25 16.71
C ARG A 158 -11.36 4.54 15.36
N GLN A 159 -12.54 4.57 14.72
CA GLN A 159 -12.65 4.08 13.34
C GLN A 159 -11.78 4.92 12.41
N SER A 160 -10.93 4.25 11.63
CA SER A 160 -10.02 4.88 10.69
C SER A 160 -10.43 4.62 9.25
N PHE A 161 -10.04 5.56 8.37
CA PHE A 161 -10.44 5.58 6.97
C PHE A 161 -9.24 5.73 6.05
N CYS A 162 -9.31 5.06 4.91
CA CYS A 162 -8.33 5.15 3.84
C CYS A 162 -9.06 5.39 2.51
N TYR A 163 -8.89 6.58 1.94
CA TYR A 163 -9.48 6.95 0.66
C TYR A 163 -8.43 6.86 -0.45
N LEU A 164 -8.69 6.01 -1.42
CA LEU A 164 -7.83 5.77 -2.58
C LEU A 164 -8.38 6.57 -3.77
N LEU A 165 -7.87 7.80 -3.92
CA LEU A 165 -8.33 8.72 -4.96
C LEU A 165 -7.63 8.42 -6.28
N TYR A 166 -8.40 8.27 -7.35
CA TYR A 166 -7.88 8.10 -8.70
C TYR A 166 -8.59 9.00 -9.71
N GLN A 167 -7.88 9.40 -10.77
CA GLN A 167 -8.44 10.30 -11.77
C GLN A 167 -9.26 9.51 -12.80
N GLY A 168 -10.52 9.95 -13.01
CA GLY A 168 -11.49 9.25 -13.84
C GLY A 168 -11.21 9.21 -15.35
N GLN A 169 -10.27 10.04 -15.85
CA GLN A 169 -9.85 9.99 -17.26
C GLN A 169 -9.20 8.66 -17.64
N ASP A 170 -8.49 8.03 -16.69
CA ASP A 170 -7.84 6.74 -16.91
C ASP A 170 -8.84 5.59 -17.03
N LEU A 171 -10.08 5.73 -16.54
CA LEU A 171 -11.13 4.70 -16.61
C LEU A 171 -12.11 4.88 -17.77
N LYS A 172 -12.44 6.12 -18.15
CA LYS A 172 -13.25 6.35 -19.36
C LYS A 172 -12.52 5.85 -20.61
N ALA A 173 -11.16 5.93 -20.60
CA ALA A 173 -10.34 5.32 -21.63
C ALA A 173 -10.42 3.77 -21.61
N LEU A 174 -10.75 3.13 -20.47
CA LEU A 174 -10.91 1.69 -20.37
C LEU A 174 -12.17 1.16 -21.05
N GLU A 175 -13.25 1.96 -21.06
CA GLU A 175 -14.53 1.59 -21.66
C GLU A 175 -14.53 1.76 -23.19
N GLN A 176 -13.63 2.59 -23.72
CA GLN A 176 -13.59 3.00 -25.13
C GLN A 176 -12.36 2.47 -25.91
N GLU A 177 -11.36 1.90 -25.26
CA GLU A 177 -10.15 1.38 -25.91
C GLU A 177 -10.31 -0.10 -26.30
N ASP A 178 -9.75 -0.48 -27.46
CA ASP A 178 -9.66 -1.86 -27.93
C ASP A 178 -9.06 -2.79 -26.86
N GLU A 179 -9.64 -3.99 -26.71
CA GLU A 179 -9.23 -5.01 -25.72
C GLU A 179 -7.74 -5.38 -25.77
N LYS A 180 -7.08 -5.13 -26.87
CA LYS A 180 -5.67 -5.46 -27.12
C LYS A 180 -4.70 -4.36 -26.71
N SER A 181 -5.17 -3.17 -26.32
CA SER A 181 -4.26 -2.06 -26.01
C SER A 181 -3.48 -2.32 -24.71
N ASN A 182 -2.16 -2.08 -24.74
CA ASN A 182 -1.31 -2.20 -23.55
C ASN A 182 -1.75 -1.28 -22.39
N LYS A 183 -2.42 -0.18 -22.72
CA LYS A 183 -2.94 0.79 -21.76
C LYS A 183 -4.13 0.22 -20.99
N ARG A 184 -5.07 -0.47 -21.66
CA ARG A 184 -6.21 -1.15 -21.03
C ARG A 184 -5.76 -2.26 -20.08
N LYS A 185 -4.80 -3.09 -20.50
CA LYS A 185 -4.20 -4.13 -19.64
C LYS A 185 -3.56 -3.54 -18.38
N ARG A 186 -2.85 -2.41 -18.52
CA ARG A 186 -2.21 -1.71 -17.41
C ARG A 186 -3.24 -1.13 -16.44
N ASN A 187 -4.29 -0.49 -16.95
CA ASN A 187 -5.35 0.11 -16.16
C ASN A 187 -6.16 -0.96 -15.42
N LYS A 188 -6.45 -2.11 -16.06
CA LYS A 188 -7.08 -3.25 -15.39
C LYS A 188 -6.26 -3.72 -14.19
N LYS A 189 -4.94 -3.86 -14.35
CA LYS A 189 -4.04 -4.22 -13.23
C LYS A 189 -4.05 -3.18 -12.10
N TYR A 190 -4.23 -1.89 -12.41
CA TYR A 190 -4.33 -0.85 -11.37
C TYR A 190 -5.60 -1.02 -10.53
N LEU A 191 -6.74 -1.25 -11.19
CA LEU A 191 -8.01 -1.49 -10.49
C LEU A 191 -7.99 -2.77 -9.67
N GLU A 192 -7.42 -3.85 -10.20
CA GLU A 192 -7.24 -5.10 -9.45
C GLU A 192 -6.45 -4.89 -8.15
N ARG A 193 -5.39 -4.05 -8.17
CA ARG A 193 -4.64 -3.70 -6.96
C ARG A 193 -5.48 -2.92 -5.96
N LEU A 194 -6.19 -1.88 -6.42
CA LEU A 194 -7.03 -1.07 -5.54
C LEU A 194 -8.17 -1.90 -4.92
N ASN A 195 -8.85 -2.71 -5.73
CA ASN A 195 -9.91 -3.61 -5.27
C ASN A 195 -9.38 -4.63 -4.25
N SER A 196 -8.18 -5.18 -4.46
CA SER A 196 -7.56 -6.10 -3.50
C SER A 196 -7.38 -5.48 -2.12
N LEU A 197 -7.13 -4.17 -2.02
CA LEU A 197 -7.06 -3.48 -0.73
C LEU A 197 -8.43 -3.31 -0.08
N VAL A 198 -9.46 -3.04 -0.89
CA VAL A 198 -10.84 -2.92 -0.41
C VAL A 198 -11.40 -4.27 0.05
N GLU A 199 -11.10 -5.35 -0.67
CA GLU A 199 -11.52 -6.71 -0.32
C GLU A 199 -10.79 -7.25 0.94
N ASN A 200 -9.55 -6.79 1.19
CA ASN A 200 -8.72 -7.25 2.29
C ASN A 200 -8.54 -6.15 3.35
N GLN A 201 -9.64 -5.73 4.00
CA GLN A 201 -9.63 -4.71 5.05
C GLN A 201 -9.30 -5.28 6.44
N ASP A 202 -9.35 -6.58 6.60
CA ASP A 202 -9.10 -7.24 7.88
C ASP A 202 -7.70 -6.97 8.39
N LEU A 203 -7.56 -6.94 9.71
CA LEU A 203 -6.27 -6.90 10.37
C LEU A 203 -5.52 -8.21 10.09
N GLY A 204 -4.22 -8.10 9.80
CA GLY A 204 -3.40 -9.27 9.47
C GLY A 204 -3.45 -9.70 7.99
N ALA A 205 -4.14 -8.97 7.11
CA ALA A 205 -4.22 -9.28 5.67
C ALA A 205 -2.91 -9.16 4.89
N GLY A 206 -1.78 -8.80 5.54
CA GLY A 206 -0.50 -8.53 4.87
C GLY A 206 0.00 -9.66 3.98
N PHE A 207 -0.15 -10.91 4.42
CA PHE A 207 0.24 -12.07 3.63
C PHE A 207 -0.62 -12.22 2.37
N ARG A 208 -1.96 -12.08 2.49
CA ARG A 208 -2.89 -12.16 1.36
C ARG A 208 -2.62 -11.05 0.34
N ILE A 209 -2.33 -9.85 0.82
CA ILE A 209 -1.96 -8.70 -0.03
C ILE A 209 -0.64 -8.96 -0.77
N ALA A 210 0.36 -9.52 -0.10
CA ALA A 210 1.64 -9.86 -0.74
C ALA A 210 1.48 -10.96 -1.80
N SER A 211 0.68 -12.00 -1.53
CA SER A 211 0.36 -13.04 -2.50
C SER A 211 -0.38 -12.47 -3.71
N LYS A 212 -1.33 -11.58 -3.48
CA LYS A 212 -2.07 -10.92 -4.57
C LYS A 212 -1.20 -9.98 -5.41
N ASP A 213 -0.27 -9.25 -4.78
CA ASP A 213 0.71 -8.42 -5.51
C ASP A 213 1.59 -9.28 -6.43
N LEU A 214 1.97 -10.47 -5.96
CA LEU A 214 2.72 -11.44 -6.73
C LEU A 214 1.93 -11.94 -7.96
N GLU A 215 0.66 -12.29 -7.78
CA GLU A 215 -0.21 -12.70 -8.88
C GLU A 215 -0.36 -11.59 -9.94
N ILE A 216 -0.65 -10.36 -9.52
CA ILE A 216 -0.87 -9.21 -10.41
C ILE A 216 0.39 -8.83 -11.18
N ARG A 217 1.56 -8.88 -10.53
CA ARG A 217 2.86 -8.62 -11.18
C ARG A 217 3.23 -9.71 -12.18
N GLY A 218 2.74 -10.92 -11.96
CA GLY A 218 3.21 -12.13 -12.61
C GLY A 218 4.53 -12.58 -12.00
N ALA A 219 4.64 -13.87 -11.70
CA ALA A 219 5.82 -14.45 -11.04
C ALA A 219 7.13 -14.37 -11.87
N GLY A 220 7.06 -13.89 -13.11
CA GLY A 220 8.20 -13.80 -14.02
C GLY A 220 9.33 -12.84 -13.62
N ASN A 221 9.07 -11.89 -12.72
CA ASN A 221 10.10 -10.93 -12.26
C ASN A 221 10.91 -11.39 -11.04
N LEU A 222 10.68 -12.61 -10.53
CA LEU A 222 11.32 -13.09 -9.30
C LEU A 222 12.75 -13.60 -9.50
N LEU A 223 13.10 -14.08 -10.69
CA LEU A 223 14.36 -14.73 -10.96
C LEU A 223 15.15 -14.20 -12.18
N GLY A 224 14.72 -13.05 -12.77
CA GLY A 224 15.42 -12.42 -13.89
C GLY A 224 14.54 -12.14 -15.11
N GLU A 225 14.99 -11.21 -15.95
CA GLU A 225 14.20 -10.64 -17.08
C GLU A 225 13.82 -11.69 -18.17
N GLN A 226 14.48 -12.84 -18.22
CA GLN A 226 14.30 -13.81 -19.31
C GLN A 226 13.28 -14.94 -19.01
N GLN A 227 12.74 -15.05 -17.78
CA GLN A 227 11.85 -16.18 -17.40
C GLN A 227 10.36 -15.81 -17.29
N SER A 228 9.98 -14.58 -17.61
CA SER A 228 8.61 -14.07 -17.45
C SER A 228 7.53 -14.78 -18.28
N GLY A 229 7.90 -15.47 -19.35
CA GLY A 229 6.95 -16.20 -20.21
C GLY A 229 6.48 -17.56 -19.66
N HIS A 230 7.35 -18.30 -19.01
CA HIS A 230 7.05 -19.68 -18.57
C HIS A 230 6.15 -19.74 -17.34
N ILE A 231 6.35 -18.86 -16.37
CA ILE A 231 5.54 -18.85 -15.12
C ILE A 231 4.10 -18.41 -15.40
N ALA A 232 3.91 -17.47 -16.33
CA ALA A 232 2.56 -17.07 -16.76
C ALA A 232 1.81 -18.19 -17.49
N ALA A 233 2.54 -19.07 -18.16
CA ALA A 233 1.96 -20.21 -18.92
C ALA A 233 1.56 -21.39 -18.03
N ILE A 234 2.33 -21.71 -17.00
CA ILE A 234 2.10 -22.89 -16.13
C ILE A 234 1.33 -22.55 -14.83
N GLY A 235 1.21 -21.27 -14.49
CA GLY A 235 0.60 -20.81 -13.24
C GLY A 235 1.60 -20.79 -12.07
N TYR A 236 1.38 -19.86 -11.15
CA TYR A 236 2.28 -19.62 -10.03
C TYR A 236 2.34 -20.79 -9.04
N ALA A 237 1.20 -21.43 -8.77
CA ALA A 237 1.15 -22.55 -7.83
C ALA A 237 2.03 -23.74 -8.28
N LEU A 238 1.91 -24.14 -9.54
CA LEU A 238 2.73 -25.21 -10.11
C LEU A 238 4.22 -24.84 -10.16
N TYR A 239 4.54 -23.57 -10.44
CA TYR A 239 5.93 -23.11 -10.42
C TYR A 239 6.54 -23.23 -9.02
N VAL A 240 5.83 -22.83 -7.96
CA VAL A 240 6.30 -22.94 -6.57
C VAL A 240 6.50 -24.41 -6.18
N GLU A 241 5.58 -25.29 -6.58
CA GLU A 241 5.68 -26.73 -6.32
C GLU A 241 6.91 -27.35 -6.99
N LEU A 242 7.13 -27.06 -8.26
CA LEU A 242 8.30 -27.55 -9.00
C LEU A 242 9.62 -27.03 -8.40
N LEU A 243 9.65 -25.76 -8.00
CA LEU A 243 10.81 -25.15 -7.35
C LEU A 243 11.10 -25.81 -6.00
N ALA A 244 10.07 -26.08 -5.20
CA ALA A 244 10.22 -26.77 -3.92
C ALA A 244 10.80 -28.18 -4.11
N GLN A 245 10.30 -28.94 -5.08
CA GLN A 245 10.82 -30.27 -5.41
C GLN A 245 12.29 -30.24 -5.83
N GLU A 246 12.69 -29.28 -6.66
CA GLU A 246 14.10 -29.16 -7.09
C GLU A 246 15.03 -28.72 -5.94
N VAL A 247 14.57 -27.82 -5.06
CA VAL A 247 15.33 -27.42 -3.87
C VAL A 247 15.54 -28.64 -2.94
N GLU A 248 14.54 -29.47 -2.77
CA GLU A 248 14.62 -30.66 -1.92
C GLU A 248 15.62 -31.66 -2.47
N LYS A 249 15.58 -31.94 -3.79
CA LYS A 249 16.59 -32.78 -4.46
C LYS A 249 18.02 -32.27 -4.27
N ILE A 250 18.23 -30.96 -4.39
CA ILE A 250 19.56 -30.34 -4.19
C ILE A 250 20.00 -30.51 -2.73
N ARG A 251 19.10 -30.33 -1.76
CA ARG A 251 19.39 -30.53 -0.33
C ARG A 251 19.79 -31.95 0.01
N GLU A 252 19.10 -32.91 -0.55
CA GLU A 252 19.44 -34.35 -0.41
C GLU A 252 20.84 -34.67 -0.94
N VAL A 253 21.19 -34.09 -2.10
CA VAL A 253 22.52 -34.29 -2.71
C VAL A 253 23.62 -33.60 -1.89
N MET A 254 23.36 -32.41 -1.37
CA MET A 254 24.34 -31.61 -0.61
C MET A 254 24.50 -32.10 0.84
N ASN A 255 23.48 -32.71 1.41
CA ASN A 255 23.48 -33.25 2.77
C ASN A 255 22.72 -34.60 2.84
N PRO A 256 23.40 -35.73 2.63
CA PRO A 256 22.77 -37.06 2.65
C PRO A 256 22.08 -37.41 3.99
N SER A 257 22.36 -36.67 5.05
CA SER A 257 21.72 -36.85 6.37
C SER A 257 20.47 -35.99 6.56
N TYR A 258 20.12 -35.17 5.58
CA TYR A 258 18.94 -34.29 5.63
C TYR A 258 17.64 -35.12 5.59
N LYS A 259 16.82 -35.00 6.64
CA LYS A 259 15.45 -35.54 6.63
C LYS A 259 14.48 -34.38 6.44
N PRO A 260 13.63 -34.42 5.40
CA PRO A 260 12.59 -33.37 5.24
C PRO A 260 11.67 -33.34 6.46
N LEU A 261 11.34 -32.17 6.93
CA LEU A 261 10.29 -31.97 7.92
C LEU A 261 8.94 -32.15 7.20
N LEU A 262 8.24 -33.26 7.53
CA LEU A 262 6.89 -33.55 7.07
C LEU A 262 5.89 -32.53 7.62
#